data_39a93cff692185a8b5146085768052f8
#
_entry.id   39a93cff692185a8b5146085768052f8
#
_cell.length_a   1.000
_cell.length_b   1.000
_cell.length_c   1.000
_cell.angle_alpha   90.00
_cell.angle_beta   90.00
_cell.angle_gamma   90.00
#
_symmetry.space_group_name_H-M   'P 1'
#
loop_
_entity.id
_entity.type
_entity.pdbx_description
1 polymer ?
#
loop_
_entity_poly.entity_id
_entity_poly.type
_entity_poly.pdbx_seq_one_letter_code
_entity_poly.pdbx_strand_id
1 'polypeptide(L)'
;MKTFKTIIIISLLSSLLLAACSTKAAPVSVLKISGGKAEVNLSAGDIKGKTQVEAEYTGKDGTVTKTTGTALKLLLTDITDGNSLTFVAKDGYSAEMSGADLLKCETCIVAFQDGGCLKTVMPGSTGKLQVKDLVEIKIK
;
A
#
# COMPACT_ATOMS: atom_id res chain seq x y z
N MET A 1 37.39 -68.67 -28.75
CA MET A 1 36.73 -68.86 -27.47
C MET A 1 36.35 -67.51 -26.92
N LYS A 2 35.18 -67.39 -26.69
CA LYS A 2 34.34 -66.33 -26.06
C LYS A 2 34.95 -64.96 -25.93
N THR A 3 34.65 -64.14 -26.90
CA THR A 3 34.83 -62.68 -26.91
C THR A 3 33.76 -61.98 -26.01
N PHE A 4 34.19 -61.41 -24.90
CA PHE A 4 33.34 -60.57 -24.11
C PHE A 4 33.28 -59.19 -24.77
N LYS A 5 32.13 -58.90 -25.36
CA LYS A 5 31.82 -57.54 -25.84
C LYS A 5 31.43 -56.66 -24.63
N THR A 6 32.38 -55.90 -24.23
CA THR A 6 32.09 -54.81 -23.24
C THR A 6 31.30 -53.74 -23.92
N ILE A 7 30.02 -53.70 -23.62
CA ILE A 7 29.13 -52.56 -24.01
C ILE A 7 29.36 -51.43 -23.03
N ILE A 8 30.06 -50.41 -23.46
CA ILE A 8 30.19 -49.15 -22.73
C ILE A 8 28.89 -48.37 -22.96
N ILE A 9 28.02 -48.41 -21.96
CA ILE A 9 26.84 -47.53 -21.92
C ILE A 9 27.34 -46.20 -21.44
N ILE A 10 27.54 -45.28 -22.38
CA ILE A 10 27.76 -43.86 -22.07
C ILE A 10 26.42 -43.31 -21.66
N SER A 11 26.20 -43.24 -20.34
CA SER A 11 25.08 -42.51 -19.75
C SER A 11 25.34 -41.04 -19.92
N LEU A 12 24.72 -40.45 -20.94
CA LEU A 12 24.69 -39.01 -21.15
C LEU A 12 23.74 -38.37 -20.11
N LEU A 13 24.33 -38.04 -18.99
CA LEU A 13 23.61 -37.35 -17.92
C LEU A 13 23.34 -35.92 -18.38
N SER A 14 22.23 -35.72 -19.08
CA SER A 14 21.72 -34.42 -19.47
C SER A 14 21.34 -33.66 -18.20
N SER A 15 22.24 -32.83 -17.70
CA SER A 15 21.98 -31.87 -16.64
C SER A 15 21.01 -30.82 -17.18
N LEU A 16 19.71 -31.04 -16.99
CA LEU A 16 18.70 -30.01 -17.16
C LEU A 16 18.93 -28.93 -16.09
N LEU A 17 19.68 -27.90 -16.44
CA LEU A 17 19.69 -26.66 -15.69
C LEU A 17 18.29 -26.05 -15.79
N LEU A 18 17.44 -26.39 -14.82
CA LEU A 18 16.23 -25.64 -14.52
C LEU A 18 16.69 -24.26 -14.06
N ALA A 19 16.84 -23.35 -15.01
CA ALA A 19 16.84 -21.92 -14.72
C ALA A 19 15.47 -21.61 -14.10
N ALA A 20 15.39 -21.70 -12.78
CA ALA A 20 14.29 -21.14 -12.02
C ALA A 20 14.33 -19.63 -12.24
N CYS A 21 13.68 -19.16 -13.32
CA CYS A 21 13.28 -17.78 -13.43
C CYS A 21 12.34 -17.52 -12.25
N SER A 22 12.91 -17.07 -11.15
CA SER A 22 12.17 -16.43 -10.06
C SER A 22 11.57 -15.15 -10.65
N THR A 23 10.42 -15.28 -11.29
CA THR A 23 9.57 -14.13 -11.61
C THR A 23 9.13 -13.56 -10.29
N LYS A 24 9.88 -12.56 -9.81
CA LYS A 24 9.46 -11.74 -8.68
C LYS A 24 8.10 -11.19 -9.05
N ALA A 25 7.05 -11.73 -8.45
CA ALA A 25 5.68 -11.26 -8.70
C ALA A 25 5.67 -9.75 -8.50
N ALA A 26 5.08 -9.02 -9.46
CA ALA A 26 4.93 -7.57 -9.34
C ALA A 26 4.24 -7.26 -8.00
N PRO A 27 4.69 -6.25 -7.25
CA PRO A 27 4.08 -5.91 -5.97
C PRO A 27 2.61 -5.58 -6.19
N VAL A 28 1.73 -6.25 -5.44
CA VAL A 28 0.29 -5.99 -5.52
C VAL A 28 0.03 -4.57 -5.03
N SER A 29 -0.62 -3.76 -5.86
CA SER A 29 -1.08 -2.43 -5.47
C SER A 29 -2.12 -2.55 -4.36
N VAL A 30 -1.94 -1.77 -3.29
CA VAL A 30 -2.87 -1.73 -2.14
C VAL A 30 -3.58 -0.39 -2.03
N LEU A 31 -3.07 0.66 -2.69
CA LEU A 31 -3.66 2.00 -2.69
C LEU A 31 -3.51 2.64 -4.07
N LYS A 32 -4.61 3.09 -4.62
CA LYS A 32 -4.67 3.89 -5.84
C LYS A 32 -4.81 5.37 -5.50
N ILE A 33 -4.03 6.23 -6.16
CA ILE A 33 -4.20 7.68 -6.13
C ILE A 33 -4.57 8.12 -7.54
N SER A 34 -5.70 8.80 -7.70
CA SER A 34 -6.23 9.23 -8.99
C SER A 34 -6.66 10.70 -8.98
N GLY A 35 -6.87 11.27 -10.16
CA GLY A 35 -7.35 12.64 -10.34
C GLY A 35 -6.30 13.76 -10.20
N GLY A 36 -5.07 13.45 -9.76
CA GLY A 36 -3.95 14.38 -9.76
C GLY A 36 -3.27 14.47 -11.13
N LYS A 37 -2.03 14.95 -11.18
CA LYS A 37 -1.24 15.03 -12.43
C LYS A 37 -1.00 13.67 -13.08
N ALA A 38 -0.95 12.61 -12.29
CA ALA A 38 -0.80 11.24 -12.75
C ALA A 38 -1.54 10.28 -11.81
N GLU A 39 -2.01 9.17 -12.37
CA GLU A 39 -2.52 8.06 -11.57
C GLU A 39 -1.33 7.27 -11.00
N VAL A 40 -1.36 6.99 -9.70
CA VAL A 40 -0.32 6.26 -8.99
C VAL A 40 -0.91 5.06 -8.28
N ASN A 41 -0.29 3.91 -8.45
CA ASN A 41 -0.65 2.68 -7.74
C ASN A 41 0.49 2.32 -6.78
N LEU A 42 0.21 2.39 -5.49
CA LEU A 42 1.19 2.14 -4.43
C LEU A 42 1.07 0.72 -3.90
N SER A 43 2.19 0.04 -3.78
CA SER A 43 2.30 -1.22 -3.06
C SER A 43 2.43 -0.98 -1.55
N ALA A 44 2.26 -2.05 -0.76
CA ALA A 44 2.52 -2.00 0.67
C ALA A 44 3.98 -1.58 0.98
N GLY A 45 4.93 -1.99 0.15
CA GLY A 45 6.34 -1.61 0.26
C GLY A 45 6.57 -0.11 0.05
N ASP A 46 5.91 0.47 -0.97
CA ASP A 46 6.01 1.91 -1.26
C ASP A 46 5.51 2.77 -0.10
N ILE A 47 4.43 2.33 0.55
CA ILE A 47 3.86 3.03 1.70
C ILE A 47 4.74 2.87 2.93
N LYS A 48 5.13 1.64 3.28
CA LYS A 48 5.97 1.36 4.46
C LYS A 48 7.39 1.92 4.34
N GLY A 49 7.89 2.06 3.13
CA GLY A 49 9.23 2.60 2.85
C GLY A 49 9.36 4.12 3.10
N LYS A 50 8.24 4.83 3.26
CA LYS A 50 8.26 6.26 3.59
C LYS A 50 8.38 6.47 5.10
N THR A 51 8.76 7.68 5.51
CA THR A 51 8.82 8.06 6.91
C THR A 51 7.49 7.80 7.62
N GLN A 52 7.54 7.07 8.72
CA GLN A 52 6.39 6.74 9.54
C GLN A 52 6.19 7.80 10.62
N VAL A 53 4.93 8.16 10.86
CA VAL A 53 4.50 9.17 11.84
C VAL A 53 3.50 8.52 12.81
N GLU A 54 3.58 8.85 14.09
CA GLU A 54 2.57 8.48 15.07
C GLU A 54 1.39 9.46 15.00
N ALA A 55 0.19 8.94 14.99
CA ALA A 55 -1.05 9.69 15.05
C ALA A 55 -1.96 9.14 16.15
N GLU A 56 -2.68 10.03 16.80
CA GLU A 56 -3.66 9.70 17.83
C GLU A 56 -5.06 10.04 17.32
N TYR A 57 -6.03 9.19 17.60
CA TYR A 57 -7.42 9.55 17.40
C TYR A 57 -8.25 9.09 18.59
N THR A 58 -9.30 9.86 18.91
CA THR A 58 -10.24 9.53 19.96
C THR A 58 -11.46 8.86 19.36
N GLY A 59 -11.74 7.63 19.77
CA GLY A 59 -12.93 6.90 19.39
C GLY A 59 -14.22 7.53 19.95
N LYS A 60 -15.38 7.08 19.47
CA LYS A 60 -16.69 7.57 19.95
C LYS A 60 -16.93 7.30 21.44
N ASP A 61 -16.27 6.30 21.99
CA ASP A 61 -16.29 5.89 23.39
C ASP A 61 -15.29 6.67 24.27
N GLY A 62 -14.59 7.65 23.69
CA GLY A 62 -13.56 8.42 24.38
C GLY A 62 -12.19 7.74 24.46
N THR A 63 -12.05 6.53 23.93
CA THR A 63 -10.77 5.81 23.93
C THR A 63 -9.77 6.47 22.97
N VAL A 64 -8.59 6.81 23.48
CA VAL A 64 -7.48 7.33 22.67
C VAL A 64 -6.68 6.17 22.11
N THR A 65 -6.55 6.10 20.80
CA THR A 65 -5.76 5.11 20.10
C THR A 65 -4.57 5.77 19.41
N LYS A 66 -3.38 5.21 19.65
CA LYS A 66 -2.15 5.60 18.95
C LYS A 66 -1.89 4.62 17.81
N THR A 67 -1.54 5.15 16.66
CA THR A 67 -1.26 4.35 15.47
C THR A 67 -0.12 4.97 14.70
N THR A 68 0.79 4.14 14.21
CA THR A 68 1.90 4.57 13.34
C THR A 68 1.54 4.29 11.89
N GLY A 69 1.84 5.25 11.01
CA GLY A 69 1.57 5.13 9.58
C GLY A 69 2.31 6.17 8.76
N THR A 70 2.08 6.18 7.47
CA THR A 70 2.68 7.13 6.55
C THR A 70 1.86 8.40 6.46
N ALA A 71 2.50 9.56 6.63
CA ALA A 71 1.83 10.84 6.47
C ALA A 71 1.24 10.99 5.07
N LEU A 72 -0.02 11.39 4.97
CA LEU A 72 -0.72 11.60 3.70
C LEU A 72 0.00 12.60 2.80
N LYS A 73 0.61 13.64 3.35
CA LYS A 73 1.42 14.60 2.60
C LYS A 73 2.59 13.98 1.86
N LEU A 74 3.16 12.88 2.36
CA LEU A 74 4.25 12.15 1.71
C LEU A 74 3.77 11.24 0.59
N LEU A 75 2.49 10.88 0.59
CA LEU A 75 1.85 10.10 -0.47
C LEU A 75 1.27 10.98 -1.57
N LEU A 76 0.80 12.18 -1.21
CA LEU A 76 0.04 13.11 -2.04
C LEU A 76 0.87 14.39 -2.29
N THR A 77 1.93 14.27 -3.07
CA THR A 77 2.92 15.35 -3.27
C THR A 77 2.42 16.54 -4.08
N ASP A 78 1.33 16.36 -4.85
CA ASP A 78 0.80 17.38 -5.77
C ASP A 78 -0.45 18.08 -5.24
N ILE A 79 -0.71 18.00 -3.93
CA ILE A 79 -1.87 18.65 -3.30
C ILE A 79 -1.65 20.13 -3.13
N THR A 80 -2.70 20.90 -3.43
CA THR A 80 -2.81 22.34 -3.18
C THR A 80 -4.04 22.63 -2.32
N ASP A 81 -4.13 23.85 -1.79
CA ASP A 81 -5.27 24.30 -0.97
C ASP A 81 -6.62 24.19 -1.71
N GLY A 82 -6.61 24.36 -3.03
CA GLY A 82 -7.81 24.31 -3.86
C GLY A 82 -8.32 22.90 -4.19
N ASN A 83 -7.56 21.85 -3.85
CA ASN A 83 -7.98 20.49 -4.12
C ASN A 83 -9.04 20.00 -3.13
N SER A 84 -9.89 19.08 -3.57
CA SER A 84 -10.73 18.23 -2.74
C SER A 84 -10.23 16.80 -2.82
N LEU A 85 -10.14 16.14 -1.69
CA LEU A 85 -9.68 14.75 -1.55
C LEU A 85 -10.85 13.87 -1.19
N THR A 86 -11.08 12.81 -1.96
CA THR A 86 -12.08 11.79 -1.64
C THR A 86 -11.37 10.49 -1.29
N PHE A 87 -11.53 10.03 -0.06
CA PHE A 87 -11.03 8.73 0.42
C PHE A 87 -12.08 7.67 0.20
N VAL A 88 -11.77 6.62 -0.54
CA VAL A 88 -12.72 5.57 -0.93
C VAL A 88 -12.31 4.25 -0.29
N ALA A 89 -13.25 3.63 0.42
CA ALA A 89 -13.10 2.31 1.00
C ALA A 89 -13.52 1.20 0.03
N LYS A 90 -13.08 -0.01 0.29
CA LYS A 90 -13.38 -1.20 -0.52
C LYS A 90 -14.89 -1.49 -0.65
N ASP A 91 -15.68 -1.16 0.37
CA ASP A 91 -17.14 -1.33 0.41
C ASP A 91 -17.91 -0.19 -0.30
N GLY A 92 -17.20 0.79 -0.87
CA GLY A 92 -17.78 1.95 -1.54
C GLY A 92 -18.06 3.15 -0.63
N TYR A 93 -17.81 3.03 0.69
CA TYR A 93 -17.86 4.19 1.57
C TYR A 93 -16.87 5.25 1.10
N SER A 94 -17.24 6.51 1.16
CA SER A 94 -16.34 7.61 0.82
C SER A 94 -16.50 8.79 1.79
N ALA A 95 -15.39 9.49 2.01
CA ALA A 95 -15.34 10.69 2.80
C ALA A 95 -14.48 11.74 2.11
N GLU A 96 -14.81 13.02 2.27
CA GLU A 96 -14.11 14.12 1.61
C GLU A 96 -13.41 15.02 2.63
N MET A 97 -12.26 15.55 2.22
CA MET A 97 -11.44 16.50 2.96
C MET A 97 -10.88 17.54 1.99
N SER A 98 -10.78 18.80 2.42
CA SER A 98 -10.11 19.81 1.61
C SER A 98 -8.59 19.62 1.59
N GLY A 99 -7.95 20.01 0.50
CA GLY A 99 -6.49 20.05 0.42
C GLY A 99 -5.89 20.98 1.46
N ALA A 100 -6.54 22.12 1.71
CA ALA A 100 -6.13 23.08 2.75
C ALA A 100 -6.09 22.45 4.15
N ASP A 101 -7.07 21.60 4.51
CA ASP A 101 -7.10 20.93 5.80
C ASP A 101 -6.01 19.84 5.88
N LEU A 102 -5.81 19.11 4.80
CA LEU A 102 -4.72 18.11 4.75
C LEU A 102 -3.35 18.78 4.89
N LEU A 103 -3.11 19.91 4.21
CA LEU A 103 -1.82 20.60 4.26
C LEU A 103 -1.50 21.15 5.66
N LYS A 104 -2.50 21.45 6.48
CA LYS A 104 -2.35 21.83 7.89
C LYS A 104 -2.16 20.64 8.83
N CYS A 105 -2.49 19.43 8.38
CA CYS A 105 -2.46 18.24 9.22
C CYS A 105 -1.12 17.52 9.09
N GLU A 106 -0.26 17.64 10.12
CA GLU A 106 1.04 16.95 10.14
C GLU A 106 0.92 15.46 10.46
N THR A 107 -0.11 15.08 11.20
CA THR A 107 -0.32 13.72 11.71
C THR A 107 -1.50 13.01 11.05
N CYS A 108 -2.00 13.49 9.91
CA CYS A 108 -2.94 12.75 9.08
C CYS A 108 -2.19 11.66 8.31
N ILE A 109 -2.51 10.40 8.58
CA ILE A 109 -1.76 9.25 8.09
C ILE A 109 -2.63 8.21 7.41
N VAL A 110 -1.99 7.38 6.60
CA VAL A 110 -2.49 6.08 6.19
C VAL A 110 -1.71 5.03 6.97
N ALA A 111 -2.42 4.15 7.66
CA ALA A 111 -1.86 3.10 8.49
C ALA A 111 -2.36 1.72 8.03
N PHE A 112 -1.57 0.69 8.26
CA PHE A 112 -2.01 -0.69 8.07
C PHE A 112 -2.83 -1.17 9.25
N GLN A 113 -3.92 -1.87 8.95
CA GLN A 113 -4.70 -2.64 9.92
C GLN A 113 -4.24 -4.09 9.96
N ASP A 114 -4.75 -4.85 10.91
CA ASP A 114 -4.62 -6.31 10.93
C ASP A 114 -5.17 -6.88 9.61
N GLY A 115 -4.44 -7.84 9.03
CA GLY A 115 -4.77 -8.38 7.71
C GLY A 115 -4.22 -7.59 6.51
N GLY A 116 -3.48 -6.49 6.73
CA GLY A 116 -2.80 -5.75 5.67
C GLY A 116 -3.65 -4.72 4.93
N CYS A 117 -4.90 -4.53 5.32
CA CYS A 117 -5.76 -3.46 4.80
C CYS A 117 -5.29 -2.09 5.29
N LEU A 118 -5.63 -1.03 4.56
CA LEU A 118 -5.29 0.33 4.92
C LEU A 118 -6.44 1.03 5.64
N LYS A 119 -6.11 1.97 6.51
CA LYS A 119 -7.06 2.91 7.10
C LYS A 119 -6.47 4.32 7.12
N THR A 120 -7.34 5.32 7.08
CA THR A 120 -6.93 6.68 7.42
C THR A 120 -7.02 6.90 8.92
N VAL A 121 -6.09 7.68 9.47
CA VAL A 121 -6.16 8.21 10.83
C VAL A 121 -6.01 9.72 10.73
N MET A 122 -7.06 10.43 11.08
CA MET A 122 -7.21 11.88 10.93
C MET A 122 -7.44 12.51 12.30
N PRO A 123 -6.40 12.86 13.05
CA PRO A 123 -6.52 13.50 14.36
C PRO A 123 -7.32 14.80 14.28
N GLY A 124 -8.17 15.05 15.26
CA GLY A 124 -9.01 16.26 15.32
C GLY A 124 -10.14 16.34 14.28
N SER A 125 -10.26 15.34 13.41
CA SER A 125 -11.32 15.28 12.41
C SER A 125 -12.50 14.43 12.86
N THR A 126 -13.65 14.60 12.18
CA THR A 126 -14.84 13.79 12.46
C THR A 126 -14.59 12.30 12.19
N GLY A 127 -15.34 11.41 12.85
CA GLY A 127 -15.23 9.98 12.64
C GLY A 127 -15.47 9.53 11.19
N LYS A 128 -16.10 10.37 10.36
CA LYS A 128 -16.30 10.10 8.93
C LYS A 128 -15.00 10.01 8.14
N LEU A 129 -13.97 10.75 8.55
CA LEU A 129 -12.65 10.75 7.92
C LEU A 129 -11.75 9.57 8.38
N GLN A 130 -12.21 8.77 9.34
CA GLN A 130 -11.55 7.53 9.76
C GLN A 130 -11.99 6.39 8.83
N VAL A 131 -11.56 6.41 7.57
CA VAL A 131 -11.95 5.43 6.55
C VAL A 131 -11.19 4.13 6.75
N LYS A 132 -11.91 3.03 6.94
CA LYS A 132 -11.36 1.66 7.01
C LYS A 132 -11.32 1.05 5.62
N ASP A 133 -10.45 0.06 5.43
CA ASP A 133 -10.29 -0.64 4.14
C ASP A 133 -10.14 0.30 2.95
N LEU A 134 -9.31 1.33 3.14
CA LEU A 134 -9.01 2.34 2.12
C LEU A 134 -8.36 1.69 0.90
N VAL A 135 -8.89 1.95 -0.29
CA VAL A 135 -8.37 1.42 -1.56
C VAL A 135 -8.02 2.51 -2.57
N GLU A 136 -8.64 3.69 -2.46
CA GLU A 136 -8.38 4.79 -3.40
C GLU A 136 -8.46 6.16 -2.71
N ILE A 137 -7.62 7.08 -3.17
CA ILE A 137 -7.70 8.51 -2.87
C ILE A 137 -7.85 9.24 -4.20
N LYS A 138 -8.95 9.96 -4.36
CA LYS A 138 -9.22 10.79 -5.54
C LYS A 138 -8.92 12.25 -5.23
N ILE A 139 -8.15 12.89 -6.11
CA ILE A 139 -7.83 14.32 -6.07
C ILE A 139 -8.70 15.02 -7.10
N LYS A 140 -9.44 16.03 -6.69
CA LYS A 140 -10.28 16.86 -7.56
C LYS A 140 -9.86 18.33 -7.52
#